data_a831ad2b2d6b7e1cf932b4cb052b5c4b
#
_entry.id   a831ad2b2d6b7e1cf932b4cb052b5c4b
#
_cell.length_a   1.000
_cell.length_b   1.000
_cell.length_c   1.000
_cell.angle_alpha   90.00
_cell.angle_beta   90.00
_cell.angle_gamma   90.00
#
_symmetry.space_group_name_H-M   'P 1'
#
loop_
_entity.id
_entity.type
_entity.pdbx_description
1 polymer ?
#
loop_
_entity_poly.entity_id
_entity_poly.type
_entity_poly.pdbx_seq_one_letter_code
_entity_poly.pdbx_strand_id
1 'polypeptide(L)'
;LLDRQNQMGRKILVTGNGKCNLTNFAQKLKYYRSDCPEKVQNVLSVFGQKEAMELFQSLGIYTKDKNGYVYPYSEQAASVREAFETEILSNPSITFVPFSEVYNVQKKEDVFLIKAKEPLGQSEQSTGKQGNSEKIEKGYRCQSLLITTGGFAGPKFGCDGSGYAFAKVFGHEIIKPLPALTALKSSAP
;
A
#
# COMPACT_ATOMS: atom_id res chain seq x y z
N LEU A 1 1.60 11.70 4.88
CA LEU A 1 1.02 10.53 4.21
C LEU A 1 -0.29 10.95 3.55
N LEU A 2 -0.37 10.96 2.21
CA LEU A 2 -1.58 11.30 1.46
C LEU A 2 -2.24 10.01 0.99
N ASP A 3 -3.55 9.86 1.21
CA ASP A 3 -4.34 8.74 0.70
C ASP A 3 -5.69 9.24 0.19
N ARG A 4 -6.10 8.80 -0.99
CA ARG A 4 -7.41 9.17 -1.54
C ARG A 4 -8.59 8.49 -0.83
N GLN A 5 -8.32 7.48 -0.02
CA GLN A 5 -9.31 6.80 0.80
C GLN A 5 -9.47 7.50 2.15
N ASN A 6 -10.58 7.23 2.80
CA ASN A 6 -10.85 7.74 4.14
C ASN A 6 -10.07 7.01 5.25
N GLN A 7 -9.62 5.81 4.96
CA GLN A 7 -8.91 4.94 5.90
C GLN A 7 -7.68 4.34 5.24
N MET A 8 -6.58 4.31 5.95
CA MET A 8 -5.37 3.62 5.51
C MET A 8 -5.51 2.10 5.59
N GLY A 9 -4.71 1.40 4.80
CA GLY A 9 -4.60 -0.05 4.90
C GLY A 9 -5.80 -0.85 4.41
N ARG A 10 -6.74 -0.29 3.66
CA ARG A 10 -7.93 -1.01 3.14
C ARG A 10 -7.59 -2.27 2.38
N LYS A 11 -6.48 -2.29 1.64
CA LYS A 11 -6.03 -3.48 0.93
C LYS A 11 -5.64 -4.62 1.86
N ILE A 12 -5.11 -4.31 3.05
CA ILE A 12 -4.74 -5.32 4.06
C ILE A 12 -5.94 -6.18 4.43
N LEU A 13 -7.12 -5.58 4.60
CA LEU A 13 -8.34 -6.26 5.05
C LEU A 13 -8.79 -7.43 4.15
N VAL A 14 -8.37 -7.45 2.89
CA VAL A 14 -8.76 -8.50 1.93
C VAL A 14 -7.62 -9.45 1.61
N THR A 15 -6.44 -9.25 2.17
CA THR A 15 -5.30 -10.15 1.96
C THR A 15 -5.46 -11.44 2.76
N GLY A 16 -4.89 -12.54 2.25
CA GLY A 16 -4.97 -13.83 2.94
C GLY A 16 -6.40 -14.28 3.27
N ASN A 17 -7.37 -13.96 2.42
CA ASN A 17 -8.80 -14.22 2.65
C ASN A 17 -9.31 -13.61 3.98
N GLY A 18 -8.94 -12.35 4.24
CA GLY A 18 -9.31 -11.64 5.46
C GLY A 18 -8.45 -11.95 6.70
N LYS A 19 -7.43 -12.81 6.55
CA LYS A 19 -6.52 -13.21 7.64
C LYS A 19 -5.18 -12.47 7.61
N CYS A 20 -4.83 -11.80 6.52
CA CYS A 20 -3.56 -11.14 6.26
C CYS A 20 -2.35 -12.07 6.31
N ASN A 21 -2.02 -12.73 5.20
CA ASN A 21 -0.74 -13.44 5.08
C ASN A 21 0.41 -12.43 5.13
N LEU A 22 1.18 -12.44 6.22
CA LEU A 22 2.22 -11.45 6.50
C LEU A 22 3.50 -11.73 5.71
N THR A 23 3.95 -12.97 5.70
CA THR A 23 5.15 -13.42 5.01
C THR A 23 5.12 -14.94 4.82
N ASN A 24 6.21 -15.49 4.27
CA ASN A 24 6.37 -16.93 4.04
C ASN A 24 7.80 -17.35 4.36
N PHE A 25 7.98 -18.51 4.98
CA PHE A 25 9.31 -19.06 5.26
C PHE A 25 10.05 -19.52 3.98
N ALA A 26 9.33 -19.78 2.91
CA ALA A 26 9.90 -20.20 1.63
C ALA A 26 10.29 -19.01 0.74
N GLN A 27 11.27 -18.20 1.17
CA GLN A 27 11.77 -17.05 0.41
C GLN A 27 13.04 -17.37 -0.40
N LYS A 28 13.15 -18.57 -0.96
CA LYS A 28 14.26 -18.91 -1.85
C LYS A 28 14.06 -18.25 -3.22
N LEU A 29 15.15 -17.78 -3.83
CA LEU A 29 15.12 -17.05 -5.11
C LEU A 29 14.39 -17.82 -6.23
N LYS A 30 14.45 -19.16 -6.22
CA LYS A 30 13.73 -20.01 -7.17
C LYS A 30 12.20 -19.84 -7.20
N TYR A 31 11.61 -19.26 -6.17
CA TYR A 31 10.17 -18.99 -6.11
C TYR A 31 9.77 -17.64 -6.71
N TYR A 32 10.74 -16.81 -7.08
CA TYR A 32 10.52 -15.52 -7.69
C TYR A 32 10.73 -15.59 -9.19
N ARG A 33 9.87 -14.96 -9.97
CA ARG A 33 10.01 -14.80 -11.41
C ARG A 33 10.44 -13.36 -11.69
N SER A 34 11.64 -13.20 -12.20
CA SER A 34 12.23 -11.89 -12.50
C SER A 34 13.25 -12.01 -13.62
N ASP A 35 13.29 -11.02 -14.49
CA ASP A 35 14.34 -10.86 -15.50
C ASP A 35 15.67 -10.37 -14.87
N CYS A 36 15.63 -9.91 -13.61
CA CYS A 36 16.77 -9.45 -12.83
C CYS A 36 16.78 -10.11 -11.44
N PRO A 37 17.12 -11.42 -11.33
CA PRO A 37 17.09 -12.17 -10.07
C PRO A 37 17.96 -11.54 -8.97
N GLU A 38 19.08 -10.93 -9.34
CA GLU A 38 19.98 -10.24 -8.41
C GLU A 38 19.30 -9.07 -7.68
N LYS A 39 18.42 -8.35 -8.34
CA LYS A 39 17.62 -7.26 -7.68
C LYS A 39 16.67 -7.83 -6.64
N VAL A 40 16.05 -8.96 -6.93
CA VAL A 40 15.20 -9.66 -5.95
C VAL A 40 16.03 -10.10 -4.75
N GLN A 41 17.20 -10.71 -5.01
CA GLN A 41 18.11 -11.13 -3.94
C GLN A 41 18.55 -9.94 -3.06
N ASN A 42 18.90 -8.82 -3.67
CA ASN A 42 19.32 -7.61 -2.95
C ASN A 42 18.22 -7.09 -2.03
N VAL A 43 16.97 -7.04 -2.51
CA VAL A 43 15.83 -6.61 -1.67
C VAL A 43 15.61 -7.57 -0.50
N LEU A 44 15.59 -8.89 -0.76
CA LEU A 44 15.35 -9.89 0.26
C LEU A 44 16.49 -10.00 1.28
N SER A 45 17.73 -9.63 0.91
CA SER A 45 18.86 -9.61 1.83
C SER A 45 18.83 -8.41 2.80
N VAL A 46 18.14 -7.33 2.41
CA VAL A 46 17.96 -6.13 3.26
C VAL A 46 16.70 -6.22 4.10
N PHE A 47 15.61 -6.69 3.50
CA PHE A 47 14.32 -6.84 4.19
C PHE A 47 13.65 -8.13 3.71
N GLY A 48 13.99 -9.21 4.38
CA GLY A 48 13.43 -10.53 4.13
C GLY A 48 12.37 -10.93 5.16
N GLN A 49 12.17 -12.23 5.29
CA GLN A 49 11.18 -12.79 6.21
C GLN A 49 11.49 -12.49 7.68
N LYS A 50 12.77 -12.52 8.07
CA LYS A 50 13.20 -12.24 9.44
C LYS A 50 12.87 -10.80 9.84
N GLU A 51 13.28 -9.84 9.02
CA GLU A 51 13.06 -8.42 9.24
C GLU A 51 11.55 -8.08 9.23
N ALA A 52 10.78 -8.73 8.37
CA ALA A 52 9.33 -8.60 8.37
C ALA A 52 8.69 -9.09 9.68
N MET A 53 9.14 -10.22 10.20
CA MET A 53 8.63 -10.74 11.48
C MET A 53 9.02 -9.84 12.66
N GLU A 54 10.24 -9.32 12.69
CA GLU A 54 10.70 -8.35 13.70
C GLU A 54 9.87 -7.07 13.66
N LEU A 55 9.57 -6.55 12.46
CA LEU A 55 8.67 -5.40 12.29
C LEU A 55 7.28 -5.69 12.85
N PHE A 56 6.66 -6.81 12.50
CA PHE A 56 5.33 -7.14 13.02
C PHE A 56 5.34 -7.32 14.53
N GLN A 57 6.38 -7.93 15.08
CA GLN A 57 6.53 -8.07 16.52
C GLN A 57 6.67 -6.71 17.22
N SER A 58 7.43 -5.77 16.64
CA SER A 58 7.57 -4.41 17.20
C SER A 58 6.25 -3.64 17.21
N LEU A 59 5.34 -3.97 16.30
CA LEU A 59 3.96 -3.44 16.25
C LEU A 59 2.99 -4.20 17.18
N GLY A 60 3.49 -5.13 18.01
CA GLY A 60 2.66 -5.96 18.90
C GLY A 60 1.87 -7.06 18.17
N ILE A 61 2.22 -7.37 16.92
CA ILE A 61 1.56 -8.41 16.13
C ILE A 61 2.29 -9.74 16.36
N TYR A 62 1.73 -10.60 17.19
CA TYR A 62 2.20 -11.97 17.33
C TYR A 62 1.80 -12.79 16.13
N THR A 63 2.72 -13.64 15.66
CA THR A 63 2.54 -14.41 14.43
C THR A 63 2.43 -15.90 14.71
N LYS A 64 1.79 -16.64 13.80
CA LYS A 64 1.80 -18.10 13.77
C LYS A 64 2.10 -18.63 12.37
N ASP A 65 2.77 -19.76 12.34
CA ASP A 65 3.02 -20.52 11.12
C ASP A 65 1.82 -21.42 10.77
N LYS A 66 1.51 -21.46 9.48
CA LYS A 66 0.58 -22.41 8.90
C LYS A 66 1.15 -22.96 7.59
N ASN A 67 1.86 -24.07 7.69
CA ASN A 67 2.52 -24.71 6.54
C ASN A 67 3.47 -23.78 5.78
N GLY A 68 4.27 -23.01 6.51
CA GLY A 68 5.21 -22.02 5.95
C GLY A 68 4.61 -20.65 5.65
N TYR A 69 3.30 -20.50 5.69
CA TYR A 69 2.64 -19.20 5.59
C TYR A 69 2.50 -18.57 6.97
N VAL A 70 2.91 -17.33 7.11
CA VAL A 70 2.88 -16.61 8.40
C VAL A 70 1.66 -15.70 8.45
N TYR A 71 0.85 -15.87 9.48
CA TYR A 71 -0.36 -15.08 9.73
C TYR A 71 -0.27 -14.40 11.11
N PRO A 72 -1.02 -13.32 11.36
CA PRO A 72 -1.22 -12.85 12.71
C PRO A 72 -1.90 -13.94 13.54
N TYR A 73 -1.56 -14.02 14.81
CA TYR A 73 -2.15 -15.04 15.71
C TYR A 73 -3.67 -14.93 15.79
N SER A 74 -4.21 -13.71 15.68
CA SER A 74 -5.65 -13.42 15.63
C SER A 74 -6.36 -14.00 14.39
N GLU A 75 -5.64 -14.33 13.32
CA GLU A 75 -6.19 -14.63 11.98
C GLU A 75 -7.15 -13.55 11.44
N GLN A 76 -6.97 -12.31 11.86
CA GLN A 76 -7.80 -11.19 11.44
C GLN A 76 -6.94 -10.09 10.81
N ALA A 77 -7.17 -9.78 9.54
CA ALA A 77 -6.48 -8.70 8.85
C ALA A 77 -6.76 -7.32 9.48
N ALA A 78 -7.90 -7.18 10.16
CA ALA A 78 -8.25 -5.96 10.88
C ALA A 78 -7.24 -5.63 11.97
N SER A 79 -6.81 -6.62 12.77
CA SER A 79 -5.83 -6.37 13.84
C SER A 79 -4.48 -5.90 13.31
N VAL A 80 -4.06 -6.37 12.12
CA VAL A 80 -2.84 -5.89 11.46
C VAL A 80 -3.01 -4.45 10.99
N ARG A 81 -4.13 -4.12 10.36
CA ARG A 81 -4.42 -2.76 9.94
C ARG A 81 -4.46 -1.79 11.12
N GLU A 82 -5.13 -2.16 12.20
CA GLU A 82 -5.25 -1.36 13.42
C GLU A 82 -3.90 -1.10 14.08
N ALA A 83 -3.01 -2.08 14.12
CA ALA A 83 -1.66 -1.92 14.64
C ALA A 83 -0.87 -0.86 13.85
N PHE A 84 -0.89 -0.93 12.50
CA PHE A 84 -0.29 0.11 11.66
C PHE A 84 -0.96 1.48 11.82
N GLU A 85 -2.28 1.52 11.86
CA GLU A 85 -3.04 2.76 12.05
C GLU A 85 -2.69 3.44 13.37
N THR A 86 -2.62 2.67 14.45
CA THR A 86 -2.23 3.16 15.77
C THR A 86 -0.82 3.74 15.75
N GLU A 87 0.15 3.03 15.19
CA GLU A 87 1.53 3.50 15.09
C GLU A 87 1.65 4.79 14.28
N ILE A 88 0.96 4.87 13.14
CA ILE A 88 0.99 6.05 12.27
C ILE A 88 0.32 7.25 12.95
N LEU A 89 -0.83 7.07 13.58
CA LEU A 89 -1.59 8.16 14.20
C LEU A 89 -0.99 8.63 15.53
N SER A 90 -0.28 7.77 16.25
CA SER A 90 0.41 8.13 17.49
C SER A 90 1.75 8.82 17.26
N ASN A 91 2.32 8.72 16.06
CA ASN A 91 3.61 9.30 15.76
C ASN A 91 3.48 10.79 15.39
N PRO A 92 4.00 11.73 16.22
CA PRO A 92 3.85 13.17 15.97
C PRO A 92 4.59 13.66 14.71
N SER A 93 5.49 12.84 14.16
CA SER A 93 6.22 13.17 12.93
C SER A 93 5.47 12.76 11.67
N ILE A 94 4.31 12.09 11.80
CA ILE A 94 3.52 11.62 10.67
C ILE A 94 2.18 12.38 10.64
N THR A 95 1.92 13.06 9.54
CA THR A 95 0.60 13.65 9.27
C THR A 95 -0.12 12.79 8.23
N PHE A 96 -1.26 12.21 8.61
CA PHE A 96 -2.13 11.49 7.69
C PHE A 96 -3.20 12.43 7.12
N VAL A 97 -3.30 12.49 5.79
CA VAL A 97 -4.28 13.31 5.07
C VAL A 97 -5.17 12.37 4.25
N PRO A 98 -6.33 11.97 4.78
CA PRO A 98 -7.30 11.16 4.06
C PRO A 98 -8.00 11.97 2.95
N PHE A 99 -8.67 11.26 2.04
CA PHE A 99 -9.38 11.84 0.89
C PHE A 99 -8.53 12.74 -0.02
N SER A 100 -7.20 12.63 0.07
CA SER A 100 -6.25 13.41 -0.71
C SER A 100 -5.90 12.66 -2.00
N GLU A 101 -6.61 12.99 -3.08
CA GLU A 101 -6.42 12.38 -4.40
C GLU A 101 -5.29 13.08 -5.15
N VAL A 102 -4.09 12.53 -5.08
CA VAL A 102 -2.94 13.04 -5.84
C VAL A 102 -3.18 12.82 -7.33
N TYR A 103 -3.08 13.88 -8.12
CA TYR A 103 -3.27 13.82 -9.57
C TYR A 103 -2.07 14.34 -10.38
N ASN A 104 -1.14 15.05 -9.73
CA ASN A 104 0.07 15.56 -10.38
C ASN A 104 1.26 15.52 -9.44
N VAL A 105 2.40 15.12 -9.98
CA VAL A 105 3.70 15.14 -9.30
C VAL A 105 4.73 15.73 -10.25
N GLN A 106 5.62 16.56 -9.74
CA GLN A 106 6.72 17.17 -10.51
C GLN A 106 7.95 17.28 -9.63
N LYS A 107 9.13 17.24 -10.23
CA LYS A 107 10.37 17.61 -9.58
C LYS A 107 10.84 18.96 -10.13
N LYS A 108 11.12 19.91 -9.25
CA LYS A 108 11.74 21.18 -9.59
C LYS A 108 12.97 21.35 -8.71
N GLU A 109 14.13 21.42 -9.36
CA GLU A 109 15.41 21.44 -8.64
C GLU A 109 15.49 20.25 -7.67
N ASP A 110 15.64 20.48 -6.38
CA ASP A 110 15.79 19.46 -5.33
C ASP A 110 14.49 19.18 -4.55
N VAL A 111 13.36 19.65 -5.06
CA VAL A 111 12.06 19.44 -4.38
C VAL A 111 11.02 18.80 -5.29
N PHE A 112 10.17 17.99 -4.65
CA PHE A 112 8.98 17.46 -5.29
C PHE A 112 7.79 18.35 -4.98
N LEU A 113 7.01 18.65 -6.02
CA LEU A 113 5.75 19.38 -5.94
C LEU A 113 4.63 18.39 -6.25
N ILE A 114 3.67 18.31 -5.35
CA ILE A 114 2.54 17.38 -5.44
C ILE A 114 1.26 18.19 -5.43
N LYS A 115 0.34 17.89 -6.35
CA LYS A 115 -1.02 18.46 -6.36
C LYS A 115 -2.03 17.37 -6.07
N ALA A 116 -2.94 17.66 -5.15
CA ALA A 116 -4.02 16.76 -4.77
C ALA A 116 -5.37 17.50 -4.80
N LYS A 117 -6.44 16.72 -4.97
CA LYS A 117 -7.81 17.17 -4.78
C LYS A 117 -8.33 16.66 -3.46
N GLU A 118 -8.85 17.55 -2.64
CA GLU A 118 -9.36 17.27 -1.30
C GLU A 118 -10.77 17.85 -1.13
N PRO A 119 -11.62 17.27 -0.28
CA PRO A 119 -12.94 17.84 0.00
C PRO A 119 -12.82 19.24 0.61
N LEU A 120 -13.69 20.15 0.19
CA LEU A 120 -13.85 21.45 0.85
C LEU A 120 -14.52 21.24 2.21
N GLY A 121 -13.81 21.56 3.29
CA GLY A 121 -14.33 21.46 4.65
C GLY A 121 -14.25 20.06 5.26
N GLN A 122 -13.07 19.66 5.72
CA GLN A 122 -12.93 18.56 6.68
C GLN A 122 -13.34 19.06 8.08
N SER A 123 -14.60 18.90 8.44
CA SER A 123 -14.98 18.73 9.84
C SER A 123 -14.75 17.27 10.21
N GLU A 124 -14.12 17.03 11.35
CA GLU A 124 -13.61 15.73 11.83
C GLU A 124 -14.67 14.63 12.05
N GLN A 125 -15.88 14.80 11.56
CA GLN A 125 -16.97 13.83 11.77
C GLN A 125 -17.87 13.79 10.54
N SER A 126 -17.65 12.85 9.66
CA SER A 126 -18.75 12.34 8.84
C SER A 126 -18.58 10.88 8.47
N THR A 127 -19.35 10.10 9.20
CA THR A 127 -19.84 8.76 8.81
C THR A 127 -20.14 8.65 7.33
N GLY A 128 -19.28 7.94 6.61
CA GLY A 128 -19.61 6.94 5.60
C GLY A 128 -20.47 7.28 4.38
N LYS A 129 -20.72 8.51 4.01
CA LYS A 129 -21.38 8.81 2.73
C LYS A 129 -20.53 9.79 1.92
N GLN A 130 -20.03 9.33 0.76
CA GLN A 130 -19.54 10.20 -0.30
C GLN A 130 -20.71 11.05 -0.83
N GLY A 131 -20.96 12.19 -0.21
CA GLY A 131 -21.71 13.26 -0.82
C GLY A 131 -20.82 13.92 -1.88
N ASN A 132 -21.41 14.52 -2.90
CA ASN A 132 -20.74 15.40 -3.88
C ASN A 132 -20.23 16.66 -3.16
N SER A 133 -19.17 16.52 -2.35
CA SER A 133 -18.50 17.67 -1.74
C SER A 133 -17.62 18.32 -2.80
N GLU A 134 -17.70 19.61 -2.89
CA GLU A 134 -16.82 20.42 -3.71
C GLU A 134 -15.37 20.11 -3.36
N LYS A 135 -14.53 19.81 -4.36
CA LYS A 135 -13.12 19.51 -4.16
C LYS A 135 -12.28 20.74 -4.40
N ILE A 136 -11.34 21.00 -3.51
CA ILE A 136 -10.34 22.05 -3.65
C ILE A 136 -8.99 21.46 -4.07
N GLU A 137 -8.19 22.24 -4.77
CA GLU A 137 -6.80 21.86 -5.07
C GLU A 137 -5.90 22.23 -3.90
N LYS A 138 -5.08 21.26 -3.47
CA LYS A 138 -4.02 21.42 -2.47
C LYS A 138 -2.66 21.15 -3.09
N GLY A 139 -1.67 21.95 -2.70
CA GLY A 139 -0.27 21.78 -3.07
C GLY A 139 0.57 21.33 -1.89
N TYR A 140 1.44 20.34 -2.12
CA TYR A 140 2.40 19.86 -1.14
C TYR A 140 3.81 19.97 -1.72
N ARG A 141 4.79 20.14 -0.85
CA ARG A 141 6.20 20.24 -1.21
C ARG A 141 7.02 19.34 -0.27
N CYS A 142 7.94 18.55 -0.82
CA CYS A 142 8.81 17.69 -0.04
C CYS A 142 10.19 17.50 -0.71
N GLN A 143 11.18 17.15 0.07
CA GLN A 143 12.53 16.79 -0.41
C GLN A 143 12.60 15.37 -0.95
N SER A 144 11.81 14.47 -0.39
CA SER A 144 11.73 13.06 -0.82
C SER A 144 10.29 12.66 -1.04
N LEU A 145 10.05 11.89 -2.11
CA LEU A 145 8.73 11.38 -2.47
C LEU A 145 8.76 9.86 -2.53
N LEU A 146 7.95 9.22 -1.71
CA LEU A 146 7.73 7.78 -1.74
C LEU A 146 6.34 7.48 -2.34
N ILE A 147 6.31 6.75 -3.46
CA ILE A 147 5.07 6.38 -4.15
C ILE A 147 4.73 4.93 -3.81
N THR A 148 3.69 4.72 -3.03
CA THR A 148 3.23 3.40 -2.56
C THR A 148 1.76 3.13 -2.86
N THR A 149 1.24 3.69 -3.96
CA THR A 149 -0.18 3.66 -4.34
C THR A 149 -0.69 2.28 -4.80
N GLY A 150 0.18 1.27 -4.81
CA GLY A 150 -0.15 -0.06 -5.30
C GLY A 150 -0.18 -0.18 -6.82
N GLY A 151 -0.49 -1.38 -7.31
CA GLY A 151 -0.62 -1.68 -8.74
C GLY A 151 -2.08 -1.76 -9.19
N PHE A 152 -2.39 -2.71 -10.11
CA PHE A 152 -3.75 -2.91 -10.63
C PHE A 152 -4.56 -3.98 -9.89
N ALA A 153 -3.97 -4.64 -8.90
CA ALA A 153 -4.62 -5.77 -8.21
C ALA A 153 -5.63 -5.31 -7.15
N GLY A 154 -6.77 -4.80 -7.56
CA GLY A 154 -7.89 -4.44 -6.69
C GLY A 154 -8.27 -2.97 -6.76
N PRO A 155 -8.75 -2.49 -7.93
CA PRO A 155 -9.11 -1.09 -8.12
C PRO A 155 -10.16 -0.58 -7.12
N LYS A 156 -11.09 -1.42 -6.71
CA LYS A 156 -12.11 -1.09 -5.68
C LYS A 156 -11.53 -0.76 -4.30
N PHE A 157 -10.27 -1.14 -4.05
CA PHE A 157 -9.56 -0.81 -2.80
C PHE A 157 -8.61 0.38 -2.96
N GLY A 158 -8.58 1.02 -4.12
CA GLY A 158 -7.73 2.15 -4.41
C GLY A 158 -6.48 1.83 -5.25
N CYS A 159 -6.21 0.56 -5.55
CA CYS A 159 -5.05 0.14 -6.33
C CYS A 159 -5.36 0.18 -7.84
N ASP A 160 -5.38 1.37 -8.44
CA ASP A 160 -5.75 1.61 -9.84
C ASP A 160 -4.54 1.81 -10.78
N GLY A 161 -3.33 1.68 -10.24
CA GLY A 161 -2.11 1.86 -11.01
C GLY A 161 -1.68 3.30 -11.24
N SER A 162 -2.27 4.27 -10.56
CA SER A 162 -1.89 5.70 -10.67
C SER A 162 -0.39 5.95 -10.42
N GLY A 163 0.23 5.18 -9.52
CA GLY A 163 1.67 5.26 -9.27
C GLY A 163 2.54 5.00 -10.48
N TYR A 164 2.11 4.18 -11.42
CA TYR A 164 2.86 3.96 -12.67
C TYR A 164 2.91 5.22 -13.53
N ALA A 165 1.81 5.99 -13.57
CA ALA A 165 1.81 7.27 -14.28
C ALA A 165 2.77 8.26 -13.62
N PHE A 166 2.80 8.33 -12.30
CA PHE A 166 3.74 9.18 -11.57
C PHE A 166 5.20 8.75 -11.78
N ALA A 167 5.49 7.45 -11.77
CA ALA A 167 6.83 6.95 -12.03
C ALA A 167 7.33 7.35 -13.44
N LYS A 168 6.45 7.31 -14.46
CA LYS A 168 6.78 7.76 -15.82
C LYS A 168 7.18 9.24 -15.88
N VAL A 169 6.56 10.10 -15.08
CA VAL A 169 6.93 11.53 -15.01
C VAL A 169 8.39 11.71 -14.62
N PHE A 170 8.94 10.78 -13.83
CA PHE A 170 10.35 10.79 -13.40
C PHE A 170 11.27 9.95 -14.31
N GLY A 171 10.81 9.56 -15.50
CA GLY A 171 11.63 8.86 -16.50
C GLY A 171 11.73 7.34 -16.28
N HIS A 172 10.95 6.76 -15.38
CA HIS A 172 10.94 5.32 -15.22
C HIS A 172 10.19 4.62 -16.36
N GLU A 173 10.79 3.59 -16.91
CA GLU A 173 10.10 2.66 -17.80
C GLU A 173 9.18 1.73 -16.99
N ILE A 174 7.96 1.56 -17.47
CA ILE A 174 7.00 0.67 -16.84
C ILE A 174 6.82 -0.58 -17.68
N ILE A 175 7.33 -1.68 -17.19
CA ILE A 175 7.04 -3.00 -17.75
C ILE A 175 5.56 -3.28 -17.54
N LYS A 176 4.84 -3.62 -18.61
CA LYS A 176 3.40 -3.84 -18.58
C LYS A 176 3.03 -4.88 -17.52
N PRO A 177 2.30 -4.52 -16.46
CA PRO A 177 1.86 -5.48 -15.46
C PRO A 177 0.90 -6.51 -16.05
N LEU A 178 1.14 -7.77 -15.74
CA LEU A 178 0.29 -8.89 -16.13
C LEU A 178 -0.38 -9.50 -14.90
N PRO A 179 -1.60 -10.07 -15.03
CA PRO A 179 -2.23 -10.80 -13.94
C PRO A 179 -1.38 -12.02 -13.58
N ALA A 180 -0.99 -12.13 -12.30
CA ALA A 180 -0.25 -13.29 -11.79
C ALA A 180 -1.20 -14.33 -11.16
N LEU A 181 -2.29 -13.86 -10.54
CA LEU A 181 -3.32 -14.70 -9.95
C LEU A 181 -4.69 -14.17 -10.35
N THR A 182 -5.50 -15.02 -10.98
CA THR A 182 -6.84 -14.66 -11.43
C THR A 182 -7.82 -15.82 -11.26
N ALA A 183 -9.09 -15.51 -11.07
CA ALA A 183 -10.12 -16.52 -11.06
C ALA A 183 -10.41 -17.05 -12.47
N LEU A 184 -10.58 -18.36 -12.59
CA LEU A 184 -11.09 -18.99 -13.79
C LEU A 184 -12.61 -18.94 -13.78
N LYS A 185 -13.18 -18.61 -14.93
CA LYS A 185 -14.63 -18.75 -15.15
C LYS A 185 -14.87 -19.98 -16.04
N SER A 186 -15.74 -20.88 -15.59
CA SER A 186 -16.23 -21.99 -16.41
C SER A 186 -17.61 -21.64 -16.95
N SER A 187 -17.85 -21.96 -18.21
CA SER A 187 -19.18 -21.94 -18.82
C SER A 187 -19.93 -23.27 -18.69
N ALA A 188 -19.27 -24.28 -18.11
CA ALA A 188 -19.91 -25.55 -17.82
C ALA A 188 -20.87 -25.40 -16.63
N PRO A 189 -22.06 -26.05 -16.68
CA PRO A 189 -23.00 -26.04 -15.57
C PRO A 189 -22.47 -26.78 -14.34
#